data_dcaf524ecb93f5c676428163c32204b0
#
_entry.id   dcaf524ecb93f5c676428163c32204b0
#
_cell.length_a   1.000
_cell.length_b   1.000
_cell.length_c   1.000
_cell.angle_alpha   90.00
_cell.angle_beta   90.00
_cell.angle_gamma   90.00
#
_symmetry.space_group_name_H-M   'P 1'
#
loop_
_entity.id
_entity.type
_entity.pdbx_description
1 polymer ?
#
loop_
_entity_poly.entity_id
_entity_poly.type
_entity_poly.pdbx_seq_one_letter_code
_entity_poly.pdbx_strand_id
1 'polypeptide(L)'
;MHDDRHDSFGDATYDVVVVGSGAGAMTAALRAHDQGLSVLVVEKSTVYGGTTAVSGGGIWIPCNDQIAALGGSDSYDEAIMYLRDVVGEDFDARRIDAYLDNGPKMVAYLAKHAHTRFNAVPRYPDYYPDRKGGKPGYRTMEPAPFDAARLGAHFDTLRAPSPATLIGGRIAMTQIEAHTILAKERGWLRLAARLMLRYATDFKWRRRTPRDRRLTLGNALVASLRAALEQRGIALWLATPMRSLHTDGARVNGVVVERDGRPFGIRATHGVVLACGGFEANQAMRDQYLPKPTRAEWSAAPPINTGDGIRAGLALGADVALMGFVWGVPTVRVPGEEKQRGLFVERSAPRCVMVNRLGRRFVNESAPYPDVIHAMYADHANTQANVPAWLIFDAEYRKRYPCGVLLPGSVQPDSRIPPGWLDSVIYRAGSLAELAAKIGVDAQGLAQTVERMNGYALTGIDTEFGKGGNLFDRYYGDSSSKPNPCLGPIERAPFYALRVDPGEIGTKGGLRTDAHARVLRSDGSVIDGLYALGNTSAAVMGKTYPGPGSTIGPAMTFGYVAADHIAAARSDRFL
;
A
#
# COMPACT_ATOMS: atom_id res chain seq x y z
N MET A 1 -27.42 -27.83 42.90
CA MET A 1 -27.10 -28.38 41.56
C MET A 1 -26.46 -27.27 40.75
N HIS A 2 -25.11 -27.21 40.74
CA HIS A 2 -24.38 -26.33 39.81
C HIS A 2 -24.48 -26.97 38.44
N ASP A 3 -25.07 -26.24 37.52
CA ASP A 3 -25.16 -26.59 36.10
C ASP A 3 -23.75 -26.35 35.47
N ASP A 4 -22.87 -27.35 35.57
CA ASP A 4 -21.59 -27.40 34.85
C ASP A 4 -21.86 -27.66 33.36
N ARG A 5 -22.51 -26.70 32.69
CA ARG A 5 -22.43 -26.65 31.24
C ARG A 5 -21.02 -26.17 30.89
N HIS A 6 -20.09 -27.12 30.78
CA HIS A 6 -18.83 -26.88 30.06
C HIS A 6 -19.18 -26.26 28.71
N ASP A 7 -18.75 -25.01 28.55
CA ASP A 7 -18.87 -24.28 27.29
C ASP A 7 -18.17 -25.10 26.19
N SER A 8 -19.00 -25.77 25.37
CA SER A 8 -18.54 -26.69 24.33
C SER A 8 -18.06 -25.95 23.06
N PHE A 9 -17.79 -24.63 23.15
CA PHE A 9 -17.29 -23.86 22.03
C PHE A 9 -15.87 -24.29 21.66
N GLY A 10 -15.68 -24.66 20.38
CA GLY A 10 -14.40 -24.87 19.74
C GLY A 10 -14.21 -26.27 19.16
N ASP A 11 -14.39 -26.37 17.84
CA ASP A 11 -14.05 -27.55 17.05
C ASP A 11 -12.52 -27.72 16.96
N ALA A 12 -11.76 -26.61 17.16
CA ALA A 12 -10.31 -26.59 17.25
C ALA A 12 -9.84 -25.57 18.30
N THR A 13 -8.69 -25.83 18.92
CA THR A 13 -8.10 -24.96 19.95
C THR A 13 -6.66 -24.59 19.61
N TYR A 14 -6.34 -23.30 19.72
CA TYR A 14 -5.01 -22.74 19.58
C TYR A 14 -4.78 -21.69 20.66
N ASP A 15 -3.53 -21.32 20.94
CA ASP A 15 -3.24 -20.22 21.85
C ASP A 15 -3.60 -18.89 21.20
N VAL A 16 -3.26 -18.73 19.91
CA VAL A 16 -3.52 -17.50 19.14
C VAL A 16 -4.17 -17.81 17.81
N VAL A 17 -5.24 -17.10 17.49
CA VAL A 17 -5.85 -17.12 16.16
C VAL A 17 -5.60 -15.78 15.49
N VAL A 18 -4.97 -15.81 14.30
CA VAL A 18 -4.68 -14.64 13.48
C VAL A 18 -5.63 -14.61 12.28
N VAL A 19 -6.41 -13.55 12.15
CA VAL A 19 -7.38 -13.37 11.07
C VAL A 19 -6.80 -12.48 9.97
N GLY A 20 -6.55 -13.07 8.80
CA GLY A 20 -5.90 -12.46 7.64
C GLY A 20 -4.51 -13.02 7.36
N SER A 21 -4.02 -12.83 6.14
CA SER A 21 -2.74 -13.38 5.67
C SER A 21 -1.79 -12.33 5.07
N GLY A 22 -1.98 -11.05 5.40
CA GLY A 22 -1.05 -9.97 5.04
C GLY A 22 0.26 -10.03 5.83
N ALA A 23 1.22 -9.15 5.51
CA ALA A 23 2.54 -9.16 6.16
C ALA A 23 2.46 -9.01 7.68
N GLY A 24 1.60 -8.12 8.19
CA GLY A 24 1.42 -7.95 9.64
C GLY A 24 0.89 -9.22 10.32
N ALA A 25 -0.11 -9.87 9.71
CA ALA A 25 -0.67 -11.13 10.19
C ALA A 25 0.38 -12.24 10.28
N MET A 26 1.13 -12.44 9.20
CA MET A 26 2.18 -13.47 9.18
C MET A 26 3.32 -13.16 10.14
N THR A 27 3.67 -11.89 10.33
CA THR A 27 4.67 -11.46 11.33
C THR A 27 4.20 -11.79 12.74
N ALA A 28 2.93 -11.49 13.08
CA ALA A 28 2.34 -11.83 14.37
C ALA A 28 2.36 -13.35 14.61
N ALA A 29 1.95 -14.13 13.58
CA ALA A 29 1.92 -15.59 13.68
C ALA A 29 3.30 -16.19 13.90
N LEU A 30 4.33 -15.74 13.16
CA LEU A 30 5.71 -16.18 13.32
C LEU A 30 6.25 -15.85 14.72
N ARG A 31 6.03 -14.62 15.17
CA ARG A 31 6.54 -14.19 16.46
C ARG A 31 5.85 -14.91 17.62
N ALA A 32 4.53 -15.07 17.57
CA ALA A 32 3.79 -15.80 18.60
C ALA A 32 4.24 -17.27 18.69
N HIS A 33 4.44 -17.93 17.54
CA HIS A 33 4.97 -19.30 17.52
C HIS A 33 6.38 -19.39 18.13
N ASP A 34 7.27 -18.47 17.77
CA ASP A 34 8.64 -18.47 18.29
C ASP A 34 8.71 -18.12 19.80
N GLN A 35 7.62 -17.59 20.36
CA GLN A 35 7.40 -17.43 21.80
C GLN A 35 6.75 -18.68 22.45
N GLY A 36 6.62 -19.79 21.73
CA GLY A 36 6.11 -21.06 22.25
C GLY A 36 4.58 -21.17 22.27
N LEU A 37 3.87 -20.34 21.51
CA LEU A 37 2.42 -20.39 21.39
C LEU A 37 1.99 -21.22 20.16
N SER A 38 0.92 -21.98 20.27
CA SER A 38 0.26 -22.62 19.13
C SER A 38 -0.55 -21.58 18.36
N VAL A 39 -0.38 -21.54 17.02
CA VAL A 39 -0.94 -20.47 16.19
C VAL A 39 -1.69 -21.05 14.98
N LEU A 40 -2.86 -20.48 14.70
CA LEU A 40 -3.58 -20.69 13.45
C LEU A 40 -3.77 -19.37 12.73
N VAL A 41 -3.50 -19.35 11.42
CA VAL A 41 -3.85 -18.23 10.53
C VAL A 41 -5.06 -18.62 9.69
N VAL A 42 -6.10 -17.76 9.64
CA VAL A 42 -7.27 -17.94 8.79
C VAL A 42 -7.37 -16.83 7.76
N GLU A 43 -7.63 -17.19 6.50
CA GLU A 43 -7.75 -16.27 5.37
C GLU A 43 -9.04 -16.55 4.60
N LYS A 44 -9.86 -15.52 4.37
CA LYS A 44 -11.14 -15.69 3.66
C LYS A 44 -11.00 -15.94 2.16
N SER A 45 -9.91 -15.49 1.56
CA SER A 45 -9.63 -15.68 0.13
C SER A 45 -9.08 -17.09 -0.14
N THR A 46 -9.26 -17.56 -1.35
CA THR A 46 -8.61 -18.80 -1.86
C THR A 46 -7.12 -18.62 -2.10
N VAL A 47 -6.61 -17.39 -2.02
CA VAL A 47 -5.19 -17.05 -2.17
C VAL A 47 -4.73 -16.18 -1.00
N TYR A 48 -3.51 -16.42 -0.50
CA TYR A 48 -2.94 -15.66 0.62
C TYR A 48 -2.15 -14.42 0.18
N GLY A 49 -1.90 -13.54 1.13
CA GLY A 49 -1.04 -12.36 1.01
C GLY A 49 -1.75 -11.01 0.99
N GLY A 50 -3.09 -11.01 0.85
CA GLY A 50 -3.89 -9.78 0.93
C GLY A 50 -3.41 -8.67 0.00
N THR A 51 -3.54 -7.42 0.44
CA THR A 51 -3.05 -6.24 -0.28
C THR A 51 -1.52 -6.18 -0.29
N THR A 52 -0.84 -6.75 0.71
CA THR A 52 0.63 -6.80 0.74
C THR A 52 1.21 -7.45 -0.53
N ALA A 53 0.63 -8.55 -1.00
CA ALA A 53 1.14 -9.27 -2.18
C ALA A 53 1.09 -8.44 -3.47
N VAL A 54 0.17 -7.48 -3.61
CA VAL A 54 0.03 -6.63 -4.80
C VAL A 54 0.73 -5.27 -4.67
N SER A 55 1.32 -4.98 -3.51
CA SER A 55 1.97 -3.72 -3.17
C SER A 55 3.45 -3.66 -3.57
N GLY A 56 4.08 -2.51 -3.38
CA GLY A 56 5.53 -2.33 -3.44
C GLY A 56 6.31 -3.08 -2.36
N GLY A 57 5.64 -3.64 -1.34
CA GLY A 57 6.25 -4.44 -0.28
C GLY A 57 7.19 -3.68 0.65
N GLY A 58 7.42 -2.40 0.41
CA GLY A 58 8.30 -1.57 1.22
C GLY A 58 7.80 -1.38 2.63
N ILE A 59 8.74 -1.25 3.56
CA ILE A 59 8.52 -0.86 4.96
C ILE A 59 9.30 0.43 5.24
N TRP A 60 8.74 1.32 6.04
CA TRP A 60 9.40 2.56 6.45
C TRP A 60 9.85 2.40 7.91
N ILE A 61 11.14 2.22 8.13
CA ILE A 61 11.72 1.92 9.46
C ILE A 61 12.83 2.93 9.75
N PRO A 62 12.54 4.00 10.48
CA PRO A 62 13.59 4.88 11.01
C PRO A 62 14.58 4.11 11.89
N CYS A 63 15.81 4.61 11.97
CA CYS A 63 16.86 4.02 12.80
C CYS A 63 17.18 2.55 12.47
N ASN A 64 16.92 2.07 11.24
CA ASN A 64 17.30 0.72 10.85
C ASN A 64 18.83 0.57 10.78
N ASP A 65 19.32 -0.65 10.99
CA ASP A 65 20.74 -0.98 11.12
C ASP A 65 21.58 -0.78 9.85
N GLN A 66 20.95 -0.59 8.70
CA GLN A 66 21.66 -0.43 7.41
C GLN A 66 22.02 1.02 7.09
N ILE A 67 21.43 1.99 7.76
CA ILE A 67 21.59 3.42 7.44
C ILE A 67 23.05 3.85 7.48
N ALA A 68 23.74 3.55 8.57
CA ALA A 68 25.16 3.93 8.74
C ALA A 68 26.07 3.25 7.73
N ALA A 69 25.84 1.96 7.46
CA ALA A 69 26.61 1.18 6.48
C ALA A 69 26.47 1.71 5.03
N LEU A 70 25.35 2.38 4.73
CA LEU A 70 25.08 3.00 3.43
C LEU A 70 25.52 4.48 3.36
N GLY A 71 26.18 5.00 4.39
CA GLY A 71 26.67 6.37 4.46
C GLY A 71 25.60 7.41 4.85
N GLY A 72 24.46 6.96 5.35
CA GLY A 72 23.40 7.82 5.90
C GLY A 72 23.54 8.04 7.40
N SER A 73 22.64 8.87 7.93
CA SER A 73 22.47 9.09 9.39
C SER A 73 20.99 9.20 9.71
N ASP A 74 20.60 8.66 10.84
CA ASP A 74 19.28 8.81 11.43
C ASP A 74 19.37 8.63 12.94
N SER A 75 18.45 9.27 13.67
CA SER A 75 18.35 9.14 15.12
C SER A 75 16.89 9.08 15.54
N TYR A 76 16.66 8.57 16.75
CA TYR A 76 15.33 8.52 17.35
C TYR A 76 14.71 9.92 17.44
N ASP A 77 15.51 10.91 17.87
CA ASP A 77 15.06 12.30 18.01
C ASP A 77 14.65 12.92 16.66
N GLU A 78 15.41 12.65 15.58
CA GLU A 78 15.06 13.11 14.24
C GLU A 78 13.78 12.42 13.73
N ALA A 79 13.61 11.13 14.00
CA ALA A 79 12.42 10.39 13.62
C ALA A 79 11.16 10.88 14.37
N ILE A 80 11.26 11.11 15.69
CA ILE A 80 10.18 11.69 16.50
C ILE A 80 9.84 13.12 16.05
N MET A 81 10.86 13.93 15.82
CA MET A 81 10.68 15.32 15.33
C MET A 81 9.92 15.33 14.01
N TYR A 82 10.32 14.48 13.07
CA TYR A 82 9.67 14.33 11.78
C TYR A 82 8.22 13.88 11.91
N LEU A 83 7.98 12.79 12.67
CA LEU A 83 6.64 12.26 12.86
C LEU A 83 5.73 13.25 13.60
N ARG A 84 6.24 13.98 14.60
CA ARG A 84 5.48 15.02 15.30
C ARG A 84 5.06 16.14 14.37
N ASP A 85 5.96 16.58 13.47
CA ASP A 85 5.68 17.64 12.51
C ASP A 85 4.67 17.21 11.44
N VAL A 86 4.78 15.98 10.89
CA VAL A 86 3.92 15.55 9.78
C VAL A 86 2.62 14.91 10.22
N VAL A 87 2.58 14.23 11.36
CA VAL A 87 1.34 13.61 11.91
C VAL A 87 0.45 14.64 12.60
N GLY A 88 1.06 15.65 13.22
CA GLY A 88 0.36 16.80 13.80
C GLY A 88 -0.61 16.39 14.93
N GLU A 89 -1.88 16.77 14.81
CA GLU A 89 -2.92 16.54 15.84
C GLU A 89 -3.20 15.05 16.14
N ASP A 90 -2.95 14.17 15.16
CA ASP A 90 -3.18 12.73 15.32
C ASP A 90 -1.98 12.01 15.99
N PHE A 91 -0.96 12.73 16.45
CA PHE A 91 0.26 12.19 17.03
C PHE A 91 -0.01 11.51 18.39
N ASP A 92 -0.04 10.18 18.38
CA ASP A 92 -0.11 9.36 19.61
C ASP A 92 1.32 8.95 20.03
N ALA A 93 1.87 9.65 21.02
CA ALA A 93 3.23 9.44 21.48
C ALA A 93 3.51 7.97 21.86
N ARG A 94 2.60 7.32 22.60
CA ARG A 94 2.81 5.94 23.07
C ARG A 94 2.86 4.93 21.93
N ARG A 95 1.99 5.09 20.92
CA ARG A 95 1.98 4.21 19.75
C ARG A 95 3.15 4.50 18.81
N ILE A 96 3.55 5.75 18.68
CA ILE A 96 4.71 6.14 17.87
C ILE A 96 6.00 5.64 18.51
N ASP A 97 6.16 5.80 19.82
CA ASP A 97 7.32 5.25 20.57
C ASP A 97 7.39 3.72 20.40
N ALA A 98 6.25 3.02 20.60
CA ALA A 98 6.21 1.56 20.40
C ALA A 98 6.59 1.16 18.96
N TYR A 99 6.22 1.95 17.96
CA TYR A 99 6.60 1.72 16.57
C TYR A 99 8.11 1.93 16.34
N LEU A 100 8.66 3.03 16.81
CA LEU A 100 10.08 3.38 16.61
C LEU A 100 11.00 2.43 17.36
N ASP A 101 10.64 2.05 18.59
CA ASP A 101 11.43 1.13 19.43
C ASP A 101 11.44 -0.31 18.89
N ASN A 102 10.35 -0.74 18.27
CA ASN A 102 10.18 -2.14 17.87
C ASN A 102 10.32 -2.37 16.36
N GLY A 103 10.26 -1.34 15.54
CA GLY A 103 10.45 -1.47 14.08
C GLY A 103 11.81 -2.09 13.72
N PRO A 104 12.95 -1.54 14.19
CA PRO A 104 14.26 -2.14 13.95
C PRO A 104 14.41 -3.56 14.55
N LYS A 105 13.84 -3.81 15.73
CA LYS A 105 13.86 -5.14 16.38
C LYS A 105 13.08 -6.17 15.55
N MET A 106 11.94 -5.80 15.02
CA MET A 106 11.13 -6.65 14.14
C MET A 106 11.89 -7.00 12.86
N VAL A 107 12.56 -6.04 12.22
CA VAL A 107 13.40 -6.29 11.03
C VAL A 107 14.54 -7.25 11.35
N ALA A 108 15.26 -7.03 12.43
CA ALA A 108 16.34 -7.90 12.89
C ALA A 108 15.84 -9.33 13.21
N TYR A 109 14.70 -9.44 13.90
CA TYR A 109 14.05 -10.72 14.17
C TYR A 109 13.72 -11.48 12.90
N LEU A 110 13.07 -10.84 11.92
CA LEU A 110 12.68 -11.48 10.67
C LEU A 110 13.88 -11.90 9.83
N ALA A 111 14.93 -11.09 9.80
CA ALA A 111 16.18 -11.43 9.09
C ALA A 111 16.86 -12.66 9.70
N LYS A 112 16.90 -12.75 11.04
CA LYS A 112 17.57 -13.82 11.78
C LYS A 112 16.77 -15.12 11.83
N HIS A 113 15.46 -15.02 12.09
CA HIS A 113 14.61 -16.18 12.41
C HIS A 113 13.67 -16.61 11.28
N ALA A 114 13.29 -15.70 10.40
CA ALA A 114 12.36 -16.00 9.28
C ALA A 114 13.02 -15.93 7.91
N HIS A 115 14.33 -15.60 7.82
CA HIS A 115 15.05 -15.39 6.57
C HIS A 115 14.39 -14.37 5.64
N THR A 116 13.50 -13.52 6.19
CA THR A 116 12.87 -12.40 5.49
C THR A 116 13.77 -11.19 5.64
N ARG A 117 14.46 -10.83 4.56
CA ARG A 117 15.45 -9.75 4.55
C ARG A 117 14.91 -8.54 3.82
N PHE A 118 15.34 -7.39 4.29
CA PHE A 118 15.06 -6.10 3.66
C PHE A 118 16.38 -5.40 3.33
N ASN A 119 16.35 -4.58 2.28
CA ASN A 119 17.45 -3.70 1.90
C ASN A 119 16.97 -2.26 2.00
N ALA A 120 17.68 -1.41 2.74
CA ALA A 120 17.37 0.02 2.78
C ALA A 120 17.58 0.65 1.39
N VAL A 121 16.70 1.57 1.00
CA VAL A 121 16.74 2.26 -0.29
C VAL A 121 17.39 3.63 -0.09
N PRO A 122 18.67 3.82 -0.50
CA PRO A 122 19.46 4.98 -0.08
C PRO A 122 18.94 6.33 -0.57
N ARG A 123 18.25 6.36 -1.71
CA ARG A 123 17.85 7.59 -2.39
C ARG A 123 16.33 7.80 -2.45
N TYR A 124 15.55 6.96 -1.78
CA TYR A 124 14.11 7.15 -1.73
C TYR A 124 13.75 8.04 -0.54
N PRO A 125 13.44 9.33 -0.77
CA PRO A 125 13.20 10.29 0.29
C PRO A 125 11.96 9.96 1.12
N ASP A 126 11.92 10.49 2.34
CA ASP A 126 10.65 10.65 3.03
C ASP A 126 9.70 11.49 2.16
N TYR A 127 8.40 11.37 2.36
CA TYR A 127 7.43 12.09 1.51
C TYR A 127 7.47 13.61 1.71
N TYR A 128 7.94 14.04 2.86
CA TYR A 128 8.12 15.47 3.20
C TYR A 128 9.56 15.74 3.62
N PRO A 129 10.54 15.61 2.69
CA PRO A 129 11.97 15.63 3.05
C PRO A 129 12.44 16.99 3.59
N ASP A 130 11.69 18.06 3.31
CA ASP A 130 12.00 19.43 3.75
C ASP A 130 11.45 19.73 5.16
N ARG A 131 10.67 18.82 5.74
CA ARG A 131 10.18 18.94 7.13
C ARG A 131 11.29 18.62 8.12
N LYS A 132 11.18 19.14 9.35
CA LYS A 132 12.15 18.88 10.42
C LYS A 132 12.32 17.39 10.65
N GLY A 133 13.56 16.91 10.61
CA GLY A 133 13.88 15.48 10.75
C GLY A 133 13.59 14.62 9.51
N GLY A 134 13.12 15.20 8.40
CA GLY A 134 12.93 14.51 7.12
C GLY A 134 14.27 14.04 6.54
N LYS A 135 14.28 12.91 5.84
CA LYS A 135 15.49 12.29 5.30
C LYS A 135 15.44 12.16 3.77
N PRO A 136 16.60 12.30 3.10
CA PRO A 136 16.71 12.12 1.66
C PRO A 136 16.63 10.64 1.22
N GLY A 137 16.55 9.71 2.17
CA GLY A 137 16.49 8.28 1.90
C GLY A 137 16.69 7.43 3.15
N TYR A 138 17.00 6.15 2.92
CA TYR A 138 17.41 5.12 3.91
C TYR A 138 16.33 4.57 4.83
N ARG A 139 15.30 5.34 5.23
CA ARG A 139 14.22 4.88 6.11
C ARG A 139 13.31 3.85 5.43
N THR A 140 13.12 4.00 4.11
CA THR A 140 12.41 2.98 3.32
C THR A 140 13.30 1.80 3.06
N MET A 141 12.78 0.60 3.31
CA MET A 141 13.45 -0.67 3.03
C MET A 141 12.57 -1.50 2.10
N GLU A 142 13.17 -2.12 1.08
CA GLU A 142 12.49 -3.05 0.18
C GLU A 142 12.80 -4.51 0.51
N PRO A 143 11.86 -5.45 0.30
CA PRO A 143 12.13 -6.87 0.50
C PRO A 143 13.20 -7.36 -0.49
N ALA A 144 14.13 -8.18 -0.01
CA ALA A 144 15.07 -8.87 -0.87
C ALA A 144 14.32 -9.81 -1.82
N PRO A 145 14.79 -9.99 -3.07
CA PRO A 145 14.16 -10.91 -4.00
C PRO A 145 14.09 -12.33 -3.45
N PHE A 146 12.98 -13.04 -3.74
CA PHE A 146 12.72 -14.39 -3.26
C PHE A 146 12.57 -15.38 -4.42
N ASP A 147 13.12 -16.58 -4.31
CA ASP A 147 12.95 -17.65 -5.30
C ASP A 147 11.62 -18.38 -5.06
N ALA A 148 10.68 -18.24 -6.00
CA ALA A 148 9.36 -18.86 -5.94
C ALA A 148 9.40 -20.40 -5.85
N ALA A 149 10.46 -21.04 -6.34
CA ALA A 149 10.60 -22.49 -6.25
C ALA A 149 10.62 -23.01 -4.80
N ARG A 150 11.03 -22.17 -3.84
CA ARG A 150 11.05 -22.52 -2.41
C ARG A 150 9.65 -22.65 -1.79
N LEU A 151 8.60 -22.13 -2.44
CA LEU A 151 7.22 -22.25 -1.97
C LEU A 151 6.58 -23.59 -2.33
N GLY A 152 7.16 -24.36 -3.25
CA GLY A 152 6.56 -25.62 -3.70
C GLY A 152 5.12 -25.44 -4.22
N ALA A 153 4.18 -26.18 -3.64
CA ALA A 153 2.74 -26.11 -3.96
C ALA A 153 2.09 -24.80 -3.51
N HIS A 154 2.64 -24.13 -2.48
CA HIS A 154 2.09 -22.88 -1.97
C HIS A 154 2.26 -21.69 -2.94
N PHE A 155 3.08 -21.84 -3.99
CA PHE A 155 3.19 -20.81 -5.03
C PHE A 155 1.87 -20.60 -5.77
N ASP A 156 1.09 -21.65 -5.98
CA ASP A 156 -0.15 -21.57 -6.78
C ASP A 156 -1.27 -20.81 -6.03
N THR A 157 -1.20 -20.78 -4.69
CA THR A 157 -2.12 -20.02 -3.84
C THR A 157 -1.55 -18.67 -3.38
N LEU A 158 -0.37 -18.25 -3.84
CA LEU A 158 0.15 -16.90 -3.64
C LEU A 158 -0.60 -15.92 -4.55
N ARG A 159 -1.23 -14.88 -3.96
CA ARG A 159 -1.87 -13.81 -4.74
C ARG A 159 -0.89 -13.23 -5.76
N ALA A 160 -1.33 -13.14 -7.01
CA ALA A 160 -0.51 -12.58 -8.09
C ALA A 160 -0.19 -11.10 -7.83
N PRO A 161 1.00 -10.61 -8.21
CA PRO A 161 1.36 -9.20 -8.10
C PRO A 161 0.52 -8.34 -9.07
N SER A 162 0.47 -7.03 -8.83
CA SER A 162 -0.12 -6.12 -9.80
C SER A 162 0.69 -6.14 -11.11
N PRO A 163 0.05 -6.28 -12.28
CA PRO A 163 0.78 -6.21 -13.56
C PRO A 163 1.55 -4.89 -13.75
N ALA A 164 1.10 -3.80 -13.12
CA ALA A 164 1.77 -2.51 -13.15
C ALA A 164 3.17 -2.51 -12.49
N THR A 165 3.45 -3.47 -11.59
CA THR A 165 4.75 -3.61 -10.91
C THR A 165 5.75 -4.48 -11.67
N LEU A 166 5.39 -4.93 -12.87
CA LEU A 166 6.16 -5.87 -13.68
C LEU A 166 6.48 -5.29 -15.06
N ILE A 167 7.68 -5.52 -15.58
CA ILE A 167 7.98 -5.20 -16.97
C ILE A 167 7.12 -6.09 -17.87
N GLY A 168 6.32 -5.46 -18.73
CA GLY A 168 5.39 -6.17 -19.63
C GLY A 168 4.40 -7.09 -18.89
N GLY A 169 4.07 -6.79 -17.63
CA GLY A 169 3.15 -7.58 -16.81
C GLY A 169 3.67 -8.95 -16.38
N ARG A 170 4.98 -9.24 -16.53
CA ARG A 170 5.56 -10.58 -16.31
C ARG A 170 6.87 -10.60 -15.55
N ILE A 171 7.81 -9.68 -15.83
CA ILE A 171 9.18 -9.72 -15.32
C ILE A 171 9.28 -8.87 -14.07
N ALA A 172 9.67 -9.48 -12.98
CA ALA A 172 9.77 -8.82 -11.68
C ALA A 172 11.01 -7.92 -11.59
N MET A 173 10.85 -6.77 -10.95
CA MET A 173 11.91 -5.82 -10.61
C MET A 173 11.74 -5.31 -9.19
N THR A 174 12.85 -5.00 -8.54
CA THR A 174 12.86 -4.34 -7.22
C THR A 174 12.54 -2.86 -7.36
N GLN A 175 12.33 -2.17 -6.24
CA GLN A 175 12.13 -0.71 -6.22
C GLN A 175 13.32 0.05 -6.84
N ILE A 176 14.54 -0.36 -6.49
CA ILE A 176 15.78 0.24 -7.03
C ILE A 176 15.90 -0.01 -8.53
N GLU A 177 15.64 -1.24 -8.99
CA GLU A 177 15.66 -1.59 -10.41
C GLU A 177 14.59 -0.80 -11.20
N ALA A 178 13.38 -0.68 -10.64
CA ALA A 178 12.30 0.11 -11.24
C ALA A 178 12.67 1.58 -11.35
N HIS A 179 13.22 2.18 -10.29
CA HIS A 179 13.68 3.56 -10.33
C HIS A 179 14.77 3.78 -11.40
N THR A 180 15.79 2.91 -11.45
CA THR A 180 16.86 2.98 -12.44
C THR A 180 16.33 2.97 -13.88
N ILE A 181 15.30 2.15 -14.15
CA ILE A 181 14.69 2.05 -15.49
C ILE A 181 13.80 3.26 -15.80
N LEU A 182 12.94 3.67 -14.85
CA LEU A 182 11.97 4.76 -15.03
C LEU A 182 12.64 6.13 -15.13
N ALA A 183 13.61 6.39 -14.26
CA ALA A 183 14.41 7.63 -14.27
C ALA A 183 15.51 7.64 -15.35
N LYS A 184 15.65 6.54 -16.13
CA LYS A 184 16.67 6.37 -17.19
C LYS A 184 18.09 6.63 -16.70
N GLU A 185 18.41 6.15 -15.48
CA GLU A 185 19.75 6.29 -14.92
C GLU A 185 20.81 5.56 -15.77
N ARG A 186 22.08 5.94 -15.57
CA ARG A 186 23.20 5.31 -16.30
C ARG A 186 23.16 3.77 -16.18
N GLY A 187 23.11 3.07 -17.31
CA GLY A 187 23.08 1.60 -17.34
C GLY A 187 21.68 0.97 -17.35
N TRP A 188 20.60 1.74 -17.38
CA TRP A 188 19.22 1.21 -17.36
C TRP A 188 18.92 0.20 -18.49
N LEU A 189 19.45 0.42 -19.72
CA LEU A 189 19.28 -0.53 -20.83
C LEU A 189 19.95 -1.88 -20.54
N ARG A 190 21.16 -1.86 -19.96
CA ARG A 190 21.90 -3.07 -19.57
C ARG A 190 21.15 -3.83 -18.47
N LEU A 191 20.57 -3.10 -17.50
CA LEU A 191 19.75 -3.68 -16.46
C LEU A 191 18.49 -4.32 -17.05
N ALA A 192 17.75 -3.61 -17.88
CA ALA A 192 16.54 -4.11 -18.53
C ALA A 192 16.84 -5.37 -19.37
N ALA A 193 17.91 -5.34 -20.18
CA ALA A 193 18.35 -6.50 -20.98
C ALA A 193 18.68 -7.71 -20.09
N ARG A 194 19.41 -7.49 -18.97
CA ARG A 194 19.73 -8.56 -18.00
C ARG A 194 18.48 -9.18 -17.39
N LEU A 195 17.49 -8.36 -16.98
CA LEU A 195 16.24 -8.85 -16.41
C LEU A 195 15.45 -9.67 -17.44
N MET A 196 15.35 -9.18 -18.68
CA MET A 196 14.67 -9.88 -19.77
C MET A 196 15.37 -11.21 -20.11
N LEU A 197 16.70 -11.21 -20.22
CA LEU A 197 17.47 -12.42 -20.51
C LEU A 197 17.30 -13.47 -19.42
N ARG A 198 17.41 -13.08 -18.14
CA ARG A 198 17.19 -13.97 -17.01
C ARG A 198 15.82 -14.63 -17.07
N TYR A 199 14.75 -13.84 -17.29
CA TYR A 199 13.40 -14.38 -17.45
C TYR A 199 13.28 -15.30 -18.65
N ALA A 200 13.85 -14.90 -19.80
CA ALA A 200 13.77 -15.65 -21.05
C ALA A 200 14.48 -17.01 -20.96
N THR A 201 15.60 -17.11 -20.24
CA THR A 201 16.40 -18.34 -20.12
C THR A 201 15.91 -19.32 -19.07
N ASP A 202 14.96 -18.94 -18.20
CA ASP A 202 14.39 -19.87 -17.20
C ASP A 202 13.30 -20.77 -17.83
N PHE A 203 13.69 -21.58 -18.83
CA PHE A 203 12.79 -22.41 -19.61
C PHE A 203 12.02 -23.45 -18.76
N LYS A 204 12.67 -24.03 -17.75
CA LYS A 204 12.07 -25.04 -16.88
C LYS A 204 10.91 -24.43 -16.08
N TRP A 205 11.11 -23.25 -15.51
CA TRP A 205 10.07 -22.55 -14.75
C TRP A 205 8.94 -22.05 -15.65
N ARG A 206 9.27 -21.48 -16.81
CA ARG A 206 8.28 -20.93 -17.76
C ARG A 206 7.36 -21.98 -18.40
N ARG A 207 7.75 -23.26 -18.39
CA ARG A 207 6.84 -24.36 -18.77
C ARG A 207 5.72 -24.56 -17.74
N ARG A 208 5.96 -24.22 -16.47
CA ARG A 208 4.98 -24.31 -15.38
C ARG A 208 4.06 -23.08 -15.35
N THR A 209 4.62 -21.88 -15.50
CA THR A 209 3.89 -20.63 -15.30
C THR A 209 4.53 -19.46 -16.05
N PRO A 210 3.74 -18.47 -16.53
CA PRO A 210 4.27 -17.23 -17.07
C PRO A 210 4.79 -16.25 -16.00
N ARG A 211 4.50 -16.48 -14.70
CA ARG A 211 4.99 -15.64 -13.59
C ARG A 211 6.49 -15.80 -13.43
N ASP A 212 7.20 -14.70 -13.14
CA ASP A 212 8.65 -14.75 -12.88
C ASP A 212 8.94 -15.63 -11.66
N ARG A 213 9.98 -16.45 -11.76
CA ARG A 213 10.50 -17.24 -10.65
C ARG A 213 11.11 -16.35 -9.56
N ARG A 214 11.74 -15.26 -9.96
CA ARG A 214 12.23 -14.24 -9.04
C ARG A 214 11.08 -13.37 -8.60
N LEU A 215 10.58 -13.56 -7.38
CA LEU A 215 9.61 -12.66 -6.76
C LEU A 215 10.31 -11.44 -6.20
N THR A 216 9.65 -10.28 -6.28
CA THR A 216 10.12 -9.00 -5.76
C THR A 216 8.96 -8.26 -5.07
N LEU A 217 9.26 -7.14 -4.43
CA LEU A 217 8.26 -6.27 -3.82
C LEU A 217 7.34 -7.04 -2.85
N GLY A 218 6.04 -6.73 -2.82
CA GLY A 218 5.09 -7.37 -1.93
C GLY A 218 4.98 -8.89 -2.10
N ASN A 219 5.19 -9.40 -3.34
CA ASN A 219 5.21 -10.84 -3.58
C ASN A 219 6.41 -11.52 -2.91
N ALA A 220 7.60 -10.91 -2.94
CA ALA A 220 8.77 -11.44 -2.23
C ALA A 220 8.57 -11.44 -0.72
N LEU A 221 8.00 -10.37 -0.17
CA LEU A 221 7.71 -10.26 1.26
C LEU A 221 6.77 -11.37 1.72
N VAL A 222 5.61 -11.49 1.06
CA VAL A 222 4.61 -12.51 1.42
C VAL A 222 5.15 -13.92 1.22
N ALA A 223 5.90 -14.16 0.14
CA ALA A 223 6.50 -15.46 -0.14
C ALA A 223 7.52 -15.88 0.93
N SER A 224 8.38 -14.96 1.36
CA SER A 224 9.37 -15.26 2.41
C SER A 224 8.71 -15.55 3.76
N LEU A 225 7.68 -14.76 4.14
CA LEU A 225 6.91 -14.99 5.36
C LEU A 225 6.13 -16.33 5.29
N ARG A 226 5.50 -16.64 4.15
CA ARG A 226 4.80 -17.94 3.97
C ARG A 226 5.75 -19.13 4.10
N ALA A 227 6.94 -19.04 3.50
CA ALA A 227 7.95 -20.08 3.62
C ALA A 227 8.40 -20.26 5.09
N ALA A 228 8.47 -19.17 5.85
CA ALA A 228 8.81 -19.22 7.28
C ALA A 228 7.70 -19.84 8.14
N LEU A 229 6.41 -19.60 7.80
CA LEU A 229 5.28 -20.29 8.43
C LEU A 229 5.35 -21.79 8.17
N GLU A 230 5.62 -22.19 6.92
CA GLU A 230 5.74 -23.60 6.55
C GLU A 230 6.84 -24.34 7.30
N GLN A 231 8.01 -23.71 7.40
CA GLN A 231 9.15 -24.27 8.15
C GLN A 231 8.83 -24.55 9.64
N ARG A 232 7.84 -23.84 10.20
CA ARG A 232 7.38 -23.98 11.58
C ARG A 232 6.13 -24.86 11.73
N GLY A 233 5.58 -25.33 10.63
CA GLY A 233 4.32 -26.06 10.64
C GLY A 233 3.11 -25.21 11.06
N ILE A 234 3.18 -23.89 10.95
CA ILE A 234 2.07 -22.99 11.27
C ILE A 234 1.01 -23.12 10.19
N ALA A 235 -0.17 -23.58 10.57
CA ALA A 235 -1.28 -23.76 9.66
C ALA A 235 -1.82 -22.41 9.15
N LEU A 236 -2.08 -22.33 7.84
CA LEU A 236 -2.79 -21.23 7.19
C LEU A 236 -3.97 -21.82 6.42
N TRP A 237 -5.19 -21.56 6.90
CA TRP A 237 -6.41 -22.03 6.28
C TRP A 237 -6.95 -20.98 5.31
N LEU A 238 -6.99 -21.31 4.02
CA LEU A 238 -7.58 -20.49 2.97
C LEU A 238 -9.08 -20.76 2.85
N ALA A 239 -9.81 -19.89 2.14
CA ALA A 239 -11.25 -19.96 1.96
C ALA A 239 -12.02 -20.13 3.29
N THR A 240 -11.50 -19.50 4.37
CA THR A 240 -11.99 -19.63 5.73
C THR A 240 -12.34 -18.25 6.30
N PRO A 241 -13.45 -17.63 5.85
CA PRO A 241 -13.85 -16.31 6.33
C PRO A 241 -14.31 -16.35 7.80
N MET A 242 -13.79 -15.40 8.60
CA MET A 242 -14.34 -15.13 9.94
C MET A 242 -15.74 -14.54 9.82
N ARG A 243 -16.69 -15.09 10.57
CA ARG A 243 -18.08 -14.64 10.66
C ARG A 243 -18.33 -13.80 11.89
N SER A 244 -17.80 -14.20 13.04
CA SER A 244 -17.93 -13.46 14.30
C SER A 244 -16.77 -13.76 15.24
N LEU A 245 -16.60 -12.90 16.23
CA LEU A 245 -15.80 -13.17 17.42
C LEU A 245 -16.65 -13.98 18.42
N HIS A 246 -16.01 -14.84 19.17
CA HIS A 246 -16.60 -15.53 20.31
C HIS A 246 -16.08 -14.93 21.62
N THR A 247 -16.97 -14.79 22.59
CA THR A 247 -16.64 -14.22 23.92
C THR A 247 -17.06 -15.17 25.02
N ASP A 248 -16.26 -15.21 26.07
CA ASP A 248 -16.60 -15.79 27.36
C ASP A 248 -16.62 -14.64 28.37
N GLY A 249 -17.83 -14.26 28.80
CA GLY A 249 -18.04 -13.03 29.52
C GLY A 249 -17.59 -11.79 28.72
N ALA A 250 -16.68 -11.00 29.29
CA ALA A 250 -16.14 -9.79 28.68
C ALA A 250 -14.90 -10.03 27.79
N ARG A 251 -14.36 -11.26 27.77
CA ARG A 251 -13.14 -11.63 27.09
C ARG A 251 -13.42 -12.26 25.72
N VAL A 252 -12.67 -11.85 24.70
CA VAL A 252 -12.63 -12.56 23.40
C VAL A 252 -11.74 -13.79 23.57
N ASN A 253 -12.30 -14.98 23.34
CA ASN A 253 -11.62 -16.27 23.49
C ASN A 253 -11.72 -17.16 22.25
N GLY A 254 -12.12 -16.61 21.10
CA GLY A 254 -12.14 -17.36 19.85
C GLY A 254 -12.83 -16.63 18.69
N VAL A 255 -12.98 -17.37 17.62
CA VAL A 255 -13.65 -16.91 16.39
C VAL A 255 -14.57 -18.02 15.85
N VAL A 256 -15.68 -17.62 15.24
CA VAL A 256 -16.48 -18.48 14.38
C VAL A 256 -16.09 -18.18 12.94
N VAL A 257 -15.63 -19.18 12.23
CA VAL A 257 -15.34 -19.12 10.80
C VAL A 257 -16.33 -19.93 10.01
N GLU A 258 -16.38 -19.72 8.70
CA GLU A 258 -17.04 -20.65 7.80
C GLU A 258 -16.00 -21.55 7.16
N ARG A 259 -16.19 -22.87 7.27
CA ARG A 259 -15.32 -23.86 6.67
C ARG A 259 -16.19 -24.92 6.00
N ASP A 260 -15.89 -25.20 4.73
CA ASP A 260 -16.67 -26.17 3.91
C ASP A 260 -18.19 -25.90 3.94
N GLY A 261 -18.55 -24.59 3.94
CA GLY A 261 -19.95 -24.13 3.96
C GLY A 261 -20.66 -24.25 5.31
N ARG A 262 -19.93 -24.55 6.41
CA ARG A 262 -20.49 -24.70 7.76
C ARG A 262 -19.79 -23.79 8.76
N PRO A 263 -20.51 -23.30 9.79
CA PRO A 263 -19.90 -22.65 10.93
C PRO A 263 -18.91 -23.61 11.62
N PHE A 264 -17.73 -23.10 11.96
CA PHE A 264 -16.68 -23.83 12.66
C PHE A 264 -16.08 -22.94 13.75
N GLY A 265 -16.16 -23.38 15.00
CA GLY A 265 -15.66 -22.66 16.17
C GLY A 265 -14.17 -22.91 16.37
N ILE A 266 -13.38 -21.84 16.56
CA ILE A 266 -11.96 -21.93 16.87
C ILE A 266 -11.71 -21.18 18.17
N ARG A 267 -11.34 -21.93 19.22
CA ARG A 267 -10.96 -21.37 20.53
C ARG A 267 -9.56 -20.76 20.44
N ALA A 268 -9.38 -19.56 20.97
CA ALA A 268 -8.11 -18.86 21.11
C ALA A 268 -7.85 -18.59 22.60
N THR A 269 -7.03 -19.43 23.24
CA THR A 269 -6.89 -19.40 24.72
C THR A 269 -6.18 -18.15 25.22
N HIS A 270 -5.34 -17.49 24.37
CA HIS A 270 -4.56 -16.31 24.75
C HIS A 270 -4.99 -15.05 23.99
N GLY A 271 -5.46 -15.14 22.76
CA GLY A 271 -5.97 -13.99 22.03
C GLY A 271 -6.28 -14.19 20.56
N VAL A 272 -7.08 -13.26 20.03
CA VAL A 272 -7.42 -13.14 18.61
C VAL A 272 -6.77 -11.88 18.06
N VAL A 273 -6.03 -12.02 16.95
CA VAL A 273 -5.37 -10.91 16.25
C VAL A 273 -6.10 -10.63 14.94
N LEU A 274 -6.79 -9.48 14.86
CA LEU A 274 -7.46 -9.02 13.66
C LEU A 274 -6.47 -8.28 12.75
N ALA A 275 -6.13 -8.87 11.61
CA ALA A 275 -5.17 -8.35 10.63
C ALA A 275 -5.71 -8.51 9.19
N CYS A 276 -7.03 -8.37 9.01
CA CYS A 276 -7.77 -8.69 7.80
C CYS A 276 -8.04 -7.50 6.87
N GLY A 277 -7.24 -6.43 6.98
CA GLY A 277 -7.31 -5.27 6.09
C GLY A 277 -8.38 -4.26 6.47
N GLY A 278 -8.63 -3.32 5.58
CA GLY A 278 -9.59 -2.24 5.75
C GLY A 278 -10.98 -2.54 5.18
N PHE A 279 -11.69 -1.47 4.76
CA PHE A 279 -13.06 -1.58 4.24
C PHE A 279 -13.23 -0.98 2.83
N GLU A 280 -12.17 -0.79 2.09
CA GLU A 280 -12.16 -0.13 0.79
C GLU A 280 -13.07 -0.80 -0.26
N ALA A 281 -13.33 -2.10 -0.15
CA ALA A 281 -14.23 -2.83 -1.03
C ALA A 281 -15.70 -2.86 -0.54
N ASN A 282 -16.02 -2.25 0.61
CA ASN A 282 -17.36 -2.22 1.16
C ASN A 282 -18.04 -0.88 0.87
N GLN A 283 -18.93 -0.84 -0.15
CA GLN A 283 -19.58 0.41 -0.57
C GLN A 283 -20.41 1.04 0.57
N ALA A 284 -21.11 0.25 1.36
CA ALA A 284 -21.92 0.78 2.47
C ALA A 284 -21.07 1.49 3.54
N MET A 285 -19.92 0.89 3.92
CA MET A 285 -18.99 1.55 4.84
C MET A 285 -18.33 2.78 4.20
N ARG A 286 -18.00 2.73 2.90
CA ARG A 286 -17.51 3.93 2.17
C ARG A 286 -18.55 5.04 2.20
N ASP A 287 -19.81 4.72 1.93
CA ASP A 287 -20.91 5.69 1.95
C ASP A 287 -21.16 6.28 3.32
N GLN A 288 -20.91 5.54 4.37
CA GLN A 288 -21.03 6.00 5.74
C GLN A 288 -19.87 6.92 6.16
N TYR A 289 -18.64 6.61 5.78
CA TYR A 289 -17.45 7.21 6.40
C TYR A 289 -16.60 8.07 5.48
N LEU A 290 -16.49 7.75 4.18
CA LEU A 290 -15.53 8.42 3.28
C LEU A 290 -16.10 9.68 2.63
N PRO A 291 -15.25 10.62 2.19
CA PRO A 291 -15.66 11.79 1.41
C PRO A 291 -16.43 11.40 0.14
N LYS A 292 -17.33 12.30 -0.30
CA LYS A 292 -18.21 12.08 -1.45
C LYS A 292 -17.77 12.89 -2.68
N PRO A 293 -18.00 12.33 -3.88
CA PRO A 293 -18.48 10.98 -4.21
C PRO A 293 -17.41 9.92 -3.95
N THR A 294 -17.81 8.69 -3.62
CA THR A 294 -16.90 7.57 -3.38
C THR A 294 -17.44 6.27 -3.97
N ARG A 295 -16.56 5.44 -4.55
CA ARG A 295 -16.92 4.17 -5.16
C ARG A 295 -15.89 3.09 -4.85
N ALA A 296 -16.32 1.89 -4.47
CA ALA A 296 -15.44 0.77 -4.20
C ALA A 296 -14.63 0.35 -5.45
N GLU A 297 -15.20 0.53 -6.64
CA GLU A 297 -14.53 0.24 -7.92
C GLU A 297 -13.33 1.14 -8.23
N TRP A 298 -13.16 2.27 -7.53
CA TRP A 298 -11.99 3.15 -7.69
C TRP A 298 -10.75 2.64 -6.96
N SER A 299 -10.90 1.63 -6.11
CA SER A 299 -9.81 1.07 -5.32
C SER A 299 -8.76 0.37 -6.18
N ALA A 300 -7.48 0.57 -5.86
CA ALA A 300 -6.36 -0.21 -6.39
C ALA A 300 -6.04 -1.42 -5.51
N ALA A 301 -6.71 -1.59 -4.38
CA ALA A 301 -6.58 -2.76 -3.51
C ALA A 301 -7.39 -3.95 -4.06
N PRO A 302 -7.08 -5.20 -3.67
CA PRO A 302 -7.93 -6.33 -4.00
C PRO A 302 -9.35 -6.18 -3.42
N PRO A 303 -10.42 -6.58 -4.14
CA PRO A 303 -11.81 -6.36 -3.72
C PRO A 303 -12.27 -7.32 -2.60
N ILE A 304 -11.36 -7.71 -1.73
CA ILE A 304 -11.59 -8.62 -0.60
C ILE A 304 -11.67 -7.92 0.75
N ASN A 305 -11.24 -6.66 0.84
CA ASN A 305 -11.18 -5.93 2.11
C ASN A 305 -12.54 -5.26 2.38
N THR A 306 -13.40 -5.93 3.12
CA THR A 306 -14.80 -5.55 3.35
C THR A 306 -15.09 -5.08 4.76
N GLY A 307 -14.03 -4.83 5.57
CA GLY A 307 -14.15 -4.31 6.93
C GLY A 307 -14.60 -5.35 7.97
N ASP A 308 -14.35 -6.63 7.71
CA ASP A 308 -14.87 -7.71 8.56
C ASP A 308 -14.39 -7.60 10.01
N GLY A 309 -13.07 -7.38 10.22
CA GLY A 309 -12.50 -7.22 11.55
C GLY A 309 -12.97 -5.93 12.25
N ILE A 310 -13.14 -4.84 11.49
CA ILE A 310 -13.64 -3.58 12.05
C ILE A 310 -15.09 -3.76 12.53
N ARG A 311 -15.95 -4.37 11.71
CA ARG A 311 -17.35 -4.65 12.08
C ARG A 311 -17.45 -5.61 13.27
N ALA A 312 -16.59 -6.63 13.31
CA ALA A 312 -16.55 -7.57 14.43
C ALA A 312 -16.13 -6.89 15.74
N GLY A 313 -15.15 -5.98 15.71
CA GLY A 313 -14.78 -5.18 16.89
C GLY A 313 -15.89 -4.21 17.31
N LEU A 314 -16.50 -3.49 16.36
CA LEU A 314 -17.64 -2.61 16.63
C LEU A 314 -18.81 -3.33 17.31
N ALA A 315 -19.10 -4.58 16.92
CA ALA A 315 -20.14 -5.40 17.55
C ALA A 315 -19.88 -5.69 19.03
N LEU A 316 -18.61 -5.58 19.49
CA LEU A 316 -18.20 -5.74 20.88
C LEU A 316 -17.99 -4.38 21.61
N GLY A 317 -18.41 -3.28 21.00
CA GLY A 317 -18.27 -1.93 21.55
C GLY A 317 -16.87 -1.33 21.42
N ALA A 318 -16.07 -1.82 20.48
CA ALA A 318 -14.78 -1.20 20.16
C ALA A 318 -14.97 0.21 19.60
N ASP A 319 -14.04 1.10 19.93
CA ASP A 319 -13.95 2.43 19.35
C ASP A 319 -13.17 2.42 18.02
N VAL A 320 -13.45 3.39 17.16
CA VAL A 320 -12.81 3.55 15.86
C VAL A 320 -12.28 4.97 15.68
N ALA A 321 -11.22 5.11 14.90
CA ALA A 321 -10.67 6.41 14.56
C ALA A 321 -10.29 6.47 13.07
N LEU A 322 -10.14 7.69 12.55
CA LEU A 322 -9.70 7.98 11.17
C LEU A 322 -10.59 7.39 10.07
N MET A 323 -11.85 7.07 10.36
CA MET A 323 -12.76 6.38 9.43
C MET A 323 -12.99 7.14 8.12
N GLY A 324 -12.87 8.47 8.11
CA GLY A 324 -12.99 9.31 6.92
C GLY A 324 -11.73 9.36 6.04
N PHE A 325 -10.66 8.62 6.36
CA PHE A 325 -9.37 8.72 5.69
C PHE A 325 -8.94 7.42 5.02
N VAL A 326 -8.20 7.57 3.92
CA VAL A 326 -7.69 6.47 3.11
C VAL A 326 -6.20 6.64 2.83
N TRP A 327 -5.50 5.57 2.48
CA TRP A 327 -4.20 5.61 1.81
C TRP A 327 -4.46 5.95 0.34
N GLY A 328 -4.79 7.22 0.10
CA GLY A 328 -5.29 7.72 -1.16
C GLY A 328 -4.25 7.60 -2.28
N VAL A 329 -4.67 7.27 -3.48
CA VAL A 329 -3.85 7.27 -4.69
C VAL A 329 -4.74 7.60 -5.90
N PRO A 330 -4.31 8.51 -6.79
CA PRO A 330 -4.99 8.69 -8.07
C PRO A 330 -5.03 7.37 -8.85
N THR A 331 -6.20 6.98 -9.34
CA THR A 331 -6.38 5.70 -10.02
C THR A 331 -6.96 5.87 -11.42
N VAL A 332 -6.67 4.89 -12.27
CA VAL A 332 -7.21 4.79 -13.63
C VAL A 332 -7.83 3.43 -13.85
N ARG A 333 -8.95 3.41 -14.56
CA ARG A 333 -9.63 2.16 -14.92
C ARG A 333 -8.87 1.43 -16.02
N VAL A 334 -8.77 0.11 -15.88
CA VAL A 334 -8.23 -0.78 -16.91
C VAL A 334 -9.32 -1.78 -17.29
N PRO A 335 -9.79 -1.79 -18.55
CA PRO A 335 -10.79 -2.75 -18.98
C PRO A 335 -10.32 -4.19 -18.78
N GLY A 336 -11.19 -5.02 -18.19
CA GLY A 336 -10.89 -6.43 -17.91
C GLY A 336 -10.08 -6.68 -16.62
N GLU A 337 -9.67 -5.65 -15.90
CA GLU A 337 -9.08 -5.79 -14.57
C GLU A 337 -10.15 -5.63 -13.47
N GLU A 338 -10.02 -6.43 -12.42
CA GLU A 338 -10.94 -6.47 -11.27
C GLU A 338 -10.84 -5.19 -10.42
N LYS A 339 -9.72 -4.48 -10.49
CA LYS A 339 -9.40 -3.29 -9.73
C LYS A 339 -8.75 -2.21 -10.59
N GLN A 340 -8.80 -0.97 -10.14
CA GLN A 340 -8.09 0.12 -10.82
C GLN A 340 -6.57 0.06 -10.57
N ARG A 341 -5.79 0.75 -11.41
CA ARG A 341 -4.35 0.92 -11.23
C ARG A 341 -4.04 2.29 -10.68
N GLY A 342 -3.16 2.33 -9.64
CA GLY A 342 -2.66 3.59 -9.09
C GLY A 342 -1.66 4.27 -10.02
N LEU A 343 -1.75 5.60 -10.13
CA LEU A 343 -0.77 6.47 -10.78
C LEU A 343 0.23 6.95 -9.71
N PHE A 344 1.33 6.26 -9.56
CA PHE A 344 2.32 6.57 -8.52
C PHE A 344 3.41 7.51 -9.03
N VAL A 345 3.98 7.22 -10.20
CA VAL A 345 5.20 7.84 -10.72
C VAL A 345 4.95 8.72 -11.95
N GLU A 346 3.96 8.39 -12.74
CA GLU A 346 3.65 9.03 -14.02
C GLU A 346 3.44 10.54 -13.90
N ARG A 347 2.86 10.95 -12.77
CA ARG A 347 2.51 12.34 -12.46
C ARG A 347 3.73 13.25 -12.28
N SER A 348 4.87 12.66 -11.86
CA SER A 348 6.13 13.39 -11.65
C SER A 348 6.93 13.62 -12.92
N ALA A 349 6.59 12.93 -14.01
CA ALA A 349 7.27 13.12 -15.29
C ALA A 349 6.98 14.53 -15.86
N PRO A 350 7.91 15.12 -16.61
CA PRO A 350 7.69 16.40 -17.28
C PRO A 350 6.64 16.26 -18.40
N ARG A 351 6.06 17.39 -18.85
CA ARG A 351 5.12 17.49 -19.96
C ARG A 351 3.73 16.90 -19.66
N CYS A 352 3.34 16.87 -18.38
CA CYS A 352 1.99 16.52 -17.97
C CYS A 352 1.46 17.46 -16.89
N VAL A 353 0.14 17.56 -16.80
CA VAL A 353 -0.59 18.37 -15.83
C VAL A 353 -1.91 17.70 -15.44
N MET A 354 -2.32 17.82 -14.18
CA MET A 354 -3.64 17.38 -13.74
C MET A 354 -4.60 18.57 -13.65
N VAL A 355 -5.79 18.41 -14.23
CA VAL A 355 -6.83 19.44 -14.25
C VAL A 355 -8.18 18.88 -13.84
N ASN A 356 -9.03 19.76 -13.26
CA ASN A 356 -10.45 19.51 -13.05
C ASN A 356 -11.29 19.82 -14.32
N ARG A 357 -12.61 19.69 -14.28
CA ARG A 357 -13.49 20.01 -15.43
C ARG A 357 -13.48 21.48 -15.86
N LEU A 358 -13.02 22.39 -14.98
CA LEU A 358 -12.83 23.80 -15.34
C LEU A 358 -11.48 24.03 -16.04
N GLY A 359 -10.73 23.00 -16.39
CA GLY A 359 -9.42 23.09 -17.00
C GLY A 359 -8.33 23.66 -16.08
N ARG A 360 -8.57 23.72 -14.76
CA ARG A 360 -7.68 24.33 -13.76
C ARG A 360 -6.90 23.28 -12.98
N ARG A 361 -5.64 23.58 -12.69
CA ARG A 361 -4.84 22.82 -11.73
C ARG A 361 -5.41 22.97 -10.32
N PHE A 362 -5.11 22.02 -9.48
CA PHE A 362 -5.57 22.00 -8.07
C PHE A 362 -4.51 21.43 -7.11
N VAL A 363 -3.35 21.01 -7.61
CA VAL A 363 -2.31 20.35 -6.80
C VAL A 363 -0.95 20.36 -7.50
N ASN A 364 0.12 20.19 -6.74
CA ASN A 364 1.40 19.71 -7.25
C ASN A 364 1.26 18.24 -7.67
N GLU A 365 1.33 17.96 -8.96
CA GLU A 365 1.16 16.60 -9.48
C GLU A 365 2.24 15.63 -8.98
N SER A 366 3.43 16.13 -8.63
CA SER A 366 4.53 15.33 -8.09
C SER A 366 4.43 15.08 -6.59
N ALA A 367 3.54 15.75 -5.88
CA ALA A 367 3.33 15.58 -4.45
C ALA A 367 3.02 14.12 -4.07
N PRO A 368 3.21 13.72 -2.80
CA PRO A 368 2.77 12.44 -2.29
C PRO A 368 1.34 12.13 -2.71
N TYR A 369 1.10 10.93 -3.17
CA TYR A 369 -0.20 10.59 -3.76
C TYR A 369 -1.41 10.74 -2.83
N PRO A 370 -1.32 10.59 -1.49
CA PRO A 370 -2.44 10.93 -0.61
C PRO A 370 -2.79 12.42 -0.64
N ASP A 371 -1.79 13.30 -0.77
CA ASP A 371 -2.02 14.75 -0.83
C ASP A 371 -2.78 15.15 -2.09
N VAL A 372 -2.52 14.44 -3.20
CA VAL A 372 -3.28 14.62 -4.44
C VAL A 372 -4.76 14.27 -4.24
N ILE A 373 -5.06 13.18 -3.53
CA ILE A 373 -6.45 12.79 -3.24
C ILE A 373 -7.12 13.80 -2.29
N HIS A 374 -6.42 14.27 -1.27
CA HIS A 374 -6.94 15.32 -0.39
C HIS A 374 -7.24 16.60 -1.18
N ALA A 375 -6.34 17.02 -2.08
CA ALA A 375 -6.55 18.18 -2.93
C ALA A 375 -7.71 17.99 -3.93
N MET A 376 -7.87 16.77 -4.50
CA MET A 376 -9.02 16.46 -5.37
C MET A 376 -10.35 16.67 -4.65
N TYR A 377 -10.49 16.14 -3.43
CA TYR A 377 -11.73 16.28 -2.67
C TYR A 377 -11.93 17.72 -2.15
N ALA A 378 -10.85 18.41 -1.73
CA ALA A 378 -10.92 19.80 -1.30
C ALA A 378 -11.38 20.74 -2.44
N ASP A 379 -10.80 20.58 -3.64
CA ASP A 379 -11.23 21.33 -4.81
C ASP A 379 -12.64 20.94 -5.24
N HIS A 380 -12.98 19.64 -5.20
CA HIS A 380 -14.33 19.18 -5.53
C HIS A 380 -15.40 19.74 -4.59
N ALA A 381 -15.10 19.85 -3.31
CA ALA A 381 -16.03 20.45 -2.32
C ALA A 381 -16.38 21.91 -2.68
N ASN A 382 -15.42 22.65 -3.23
CA ASN A 382 -15.60 24.05 -3.61
C ASN A 382 -16.19 24.24 -5.02
N THR A 383 -15.84 23.37 -5.96
CA THR A 383 -16.13 23.59 -7.40
C THR A 383 -17.13 22.59 -7.97
N GLN A 384 -17.35 21.46 -7.33
CA GLN A 384 -18.09 20.29 -7.85
C GLN A 384 -17.53 19.81 -9.21
N ALA A 385 -16.25 20.11 -9.52
CA ALA A 385 -15.65 19.92 -10.83
C ALA A 385 -14.45 18.95 -10.85
N ASN A 386 -14.01 18.41 -9.71
CA ASN A 386 -12.75 17.67 -9.62
C ASN A 386 -12.88 16.15 -9.43
N VAL A 387 -14.07 15.61 -9.41
CA VAL A 387 -14.24 14.14 -9.41
C VAL A 387 -15.12 13.76 -10.59
N PRO A 388 -14.50 13.21 -11.65
CA PRO A 388 -13.09 12.89 -11.86
C PRO A 388 -12.20 14.09 -12.20
N ALA A 389 -10.89 13.91 -12.04
CA ALA A 389 -9.86 14.77 -12.63
C ALA A 389 -9.34 14.19 -13.95
N TRP A 390 -8.46 14.93 -14.63
CA TRP A 390 -7.84 14.52 -15.88
C TRP A 390 -6.34 14.74 -15.86
N LEU A 391 -5.54 13.71 -16.21
CA LEU A 391 -4.12 13.85 -16.48
C LEU A 391 -3.94 14.15 -17.99
N ILE A 392 -3.50 15.37 -18.31
CA ILE A 392 -3.26 15.86 -19.67
C ILE A 392 -1.78 15.79 -19.99
N PHE A 393 -1.42 15.33 -21.18
CA PHE A 393 -0.04 15.25 -21.65
C PHE A 393 0.06 15.29 -23.17
N ASP A 394 1.27 15.49 -23.68
CA ASP A 394 1.54 15.63 -25.11
C ASP A 394 2.19 14.38 -25.75
N ALA A 395 2.43 14.45 -27.08
CA ALA A 395 3.01 13.35 -27.84
C ALA A 395 4.43 12.98 -27.36
N GLU A 396 5.23 13.94 -26.89
CA GLU A 396 6.57 13.64 -26.40
C GLU A 396 6.54 12.92 -25.05
N TYR A 397 5.62 13.31 -24.14
CA TYR A 397 5.34 12.53 -22.94
C TYR A 397 4.93 11.11 -23.30
N ARG A 398 3.93 10.96 -24.19
CA ARG A 398 3.41 9.65 -24.62
C ARG A 398 4.50 8.75 -25.20
N LYS A 399 5.45 9.33 -25.93
CA LYS A 399 6.58 8.61 -26.51
C LYS A 399 7.57 8.11 -25.43
N ARG A 400 7.82 8.91 -24.40
CA ARG A 400 8.94 8.73 -23.46
C ARG A 400 8.57 8.02 -22.17
N TYR A 401 7.36 8.21 -21.66
CA TYR A 401 6.96 7.77 -20.32
C TYR A 401 5.77 6.82 -20.36
N PRO A 402 5.64 5.94 -19.34
CA PRO A 402 4.41 5.18 -19.16
C PRO A 402 3.27 6.14 -18.83
N CYS A 403 2.05 5.78 -19.19
CA CYS A 403 0.85 6.54 -18.87
C CYS A 403 -0.24 5.60 -18.34
N GLY A 404 -0.19 5.36 -17.05
CA GLY A 404 -1.14 4.50 -16.32
C GLY A 404 -1.18 3.08 -16.86
N VAL A 405 -1.97 2.87 -17.90
CA VAL A 405 -2.25 1.53 -18.46
C VAL A 405 -1.38 1.16 -19.66
N LEU A 406 -0.64 2.13 -20.20
CA LEU A 406 0.16 1.96 -21.42
C LEU A 406 1.66 2.10 -21.14
N LEU A 407 2.44 1.29 -21.82
CA LEU A 407 3.89 1.45 -21.88
C LEU A 407 4.24 2.71 -22.70
N PRO A 408 5.48 3.24 -22.59
CA PRO A 408 5.92 4.35 -23.43
C PRO A 408 5.65 4.09 -24.92
N GLY A 409 5.23 5.11 -25.66
CA GLY A 409 4.91 4.99 -27.09
C GLY A 409 6.07 4.51 -27.96
N SER A 410 7.30 4.70 -27.52
CA SER A 410 8.49 4.11 -28.14
C SER A 410 8.51 2.57 -28.10
N VAL A 411 7.80 1.96 -27.14
CA VAL A 411 7.67 0.49 -26.98
C VAL A 411 6.28 0.01 -27.44
N GLN A 412 5.24 0.76 -27.09
CA GLN A 412 3.84 0.50 -27.45
C GLN A 412 3.26 1.72 -28.19
N PRO A 413 3.49 1.83 -29.51
CA PRO A 413 2.89 2.93 -30.30
C PRO A 413 1.37 2.87 -30.30
N ASP A 414 0.73 3.97 -30.65
CA ASP A 414 -0.73 4.09 -30.62
C ASP A 414 -1.45 3.04 -31.48
N SER A 415 -0.81 2.58 -32.56
CA SER A 415 -1.32 1.46 -33.38
C SER A 415 -1.41 0.11 -32.64
N ARG A 416 -0.78 0.00 -31.45
CA ARG A 416 -0.82 -1.18 -30.57
C ARG A 416 -1.62 -0.94 -29.29
N ILE A 417 -2.34 0.18 -29.19
CA ILE A 417 -3.34 0.38 -28.14
C ILE A 417 -4.44 -0.66 -28.34
N PRO A 418 -4.88 -1.35 -27.28
CA PRO A 418 -5.95 -2.34 -27.40
C PRO A 418 -7.20 -1.75 -28.05
N PRO A 419 -7.90 -2.50 -28.90
CA PRO A 419 -9.15 -2.04 -29.51
C PRO A 419 -10.16 -1.59 -28.45
N GLY A 420 -10.82 -0.44 -28.69
CA GLY A 420 -11.81 0.12 -27.78
C GLY A 420 -11.23 0.91 -26.59
N TRP A 421 -9.89 1.01 -26.43
CA TRP A 421 -9.29 1.84 -25.37
C TRP A 421 -9.14 3.30 -25.78
N LEU A 422 -8.97 3.58 -27.07
CA LEU A 422 -8.92 4.95 -27.56
C LEU A 422 -10.32 5.57 -27.41
N ASP A 423 -10.38 6.79 -26.88
CA ASP A 423 -11.57 7.55 -26.52
C ASP A 423 -12.49 6.89 -25.44
N SER A 424 -11.94 5.92 -24.68
CA SER A 424 -12.61 5.35 -23.51
C SER A 424 -11.72 5.25 -22.27
N VAL A 425 -10.46 4.86 -22.47
CA VAL A 425 -9.43 4.76 -21.41
C VAL A 425 -8.42 5.89 -21.57
N ILE A 426 -7.94 6.07 -22.78
CA ILE A 426 -7.06 7.17 -23.18
C ILE A 426 -7.73 7.95 -24.30
N TYR A 427 -7.81 9.25 -24.14
CA TYR A 427 -8.37 10.16 -25.13
C TYR A 427 -7.24 10.82 -25.92
N ARG A 428 -7.45 11.03 -27.22
CA ARG A 428 -6.46 11.62 -28.12
C ARG A 428 -7.11 12.66 -29.03
N ALA A 429 -6.43 13.79 -29.26
CA ALA A 429 -6.88 14.85 -30.16
C ALA A 429 -5.72 15.59 -30.82
N GLY A 430 -5.98 16.26 -31.94
CA GLY A 430 -4.99 17.07 -32.66
C GLY A 430 -4.69 18.40 -32.02
N SER A 431 -5.60 18.91 -31.15
CA SER A 431 -5.43 20.16 -30.40
C SER A 431 -5.96 20.05 -28.98
N LEU A 432 -5.55 20.98 -28.11
CA LEU A 432 -6.06 21.06 -26.74
C LEU A 432 -7.56 21.36 -26.70
N ALA A 433 -8.05 22.21 -27.60
CA ALA A 433 -9.47 22.54 -27.67
C ALA A 433 -10.33 21.33 -28.08
N GLU A 434 -9.88 20.56 -29.07
CA GLU A 434 -10.52 19.30 -29.45
C GLU A 434 -10.48 18.26 -28.34
N LEU A 435 -9.34 18.15 -27.61
CA LEU A 435 -9.22 17.27 -26.47
C LEU A 435 -10.19 17.66 -25.35
N ALA A 436 -10.24 18.96 -25.00
CA ALA A 436 -11.13 19.49 -23.99
C ALA A 436 -12.60 19.19 -24.30
N ALA A 437 -13.02 19.37 -25.55
CA ALA A 437 -14.39 19.02 -26.01
C ALA A 437 -14.68 17.53 -25.84
N LYS A 438 -13.72 16.64 -26.19
CA LYS A 438 -13.87 15.19 -26.06
C LYS A 438 -14.06 14.72 -24.60
N ILE A 439 -13.39 15.38 -23.66
CA ILE A 439 -13.37 14.96 -22.24
C ILE A 439 -14.30 15.80 -21.34
N GLY A 440 -15.01 16.77 -21.92
CA GLY A 440 -15.95 17.63 -21.18
C GLY A 440 -15.24 18.59 -20.20
N VAL A 441 -14.07 19.11 -20.57
CA VAL A 441 -13.28 20.09 -19.81
C VAL A 441 -13.41 21.45 -20.49
N ASP A 442 -13.39 22.54 -19.69
CA ASP A 442 -13.38 23.89 -20.21
C ASP A 442 -12.11 24.16 -21.04
N ALA A 443 -12.30 24.47 -22.32
CA ALA A 443 -11.20 24.62 -23.27
C ALA A 443 -10.33 25.85 -22.99
N GLN A 444 -10.93 26.96 -22.54
CA GLN A 444 -10.21 28.19 -22.22
C GLN A 444 -9.38 27.99 -20.94
N GLY A 445 -9.97 27.40 -19.89
CA GLY A 445 -9.25 27.09 -18.66
C GLY A 445 -8.09 26.12 -18.89
N LEU A 446 -8.28 25.10 -19.74
CA LEU A 446 -7.21 24.18 -20.10
C LEU A 446 -6.08 24.89 -20.86
N ALA A 447 -6.40 25.73 -21.84
CA ALA A 447 -5.40 26.48 -22.61
C ALA A 447 -4.56 27.39 -21.70
N GLN A 448 -5.20 28.15 -20.81
CA GLN A 448 -4.53 29.02 -19.84
C GLN A 448 -3.65 28.23 -18.87
N THR A 449 -4.11 27.05 -18.44
CA THR A 449 -3.32 26.17 -17.55
C THR A 449 -2.08 25.65 -18.27
N VAL A 450 -2.20 25.19 -19.51
CA VAL A 450 -1.05 24.71 -20.30
C VAL A 450 -0.07 25.85 -20.59
N GLU A 451 -0.55 27.06 -20.87
CA GLU A 451 0.29 28.24 -21.09
C GLU A 451 1.14 28.54 -19.84
N ARG A 452 0.54 28.56 -18.63
CA ARG A 452 1.28 28.77 -17.38
C ARG A 452 2.30 27.65 -17.16
N MET A 453 1.91 26.37 -17.37
CA MET A 453 2.82 25.23 -17.25
C MET A 453 4.02 25.34 -18.19
N ASN A 454 3.80 25.80 -19.42
CA ASN A 454 4.87 26.01 -20.38
C ASN A 454 5.82 27.14 -19.93
N GLY A 455 5.28 28.21 -19.32
CA GLY A 455 6.08 29.24 -18.66
C GLY A 455 6.96 28.69 -17.51
N TYR A 456 6.39 27.84 -16.67
CA TYR A 456 7.15 27.18 -15.58
C TYR A 456 8.21 26.21 -16.11
N ALA A 457 7.95 25.56 -17.24
CA ALA A 457 8.93 24.69 -17.87
C ALA A 457 10.16 25.45 -18.38
N LEU A 458 10.01 26.70 -18.84
CA LEU A 458 11.11 27.57 -19.25
C LEU A 458 11.96 28.03 -18.06
N THR A 459 11.31 28.45 -16.98
CA THR A 459 12.02 28.97 -15.78
C THR A 459 12.53 27.86 -14.88
N GLY A 460 11.92 26.66 -14.92
CA GLY A 460 12.18 25.56 -14.00
C GLY A 460 11.52 25.72 -12.63
N ILE A 461 10.65 26.71 -12.46
CA ILE A 461 10.00 27.04 -11.17
C ILE A 461 8.49 27.09 -11.38
N ASP A 462 7.76 26.19 -10.73
CA ASP A 462 6.30 26.23 -10.60
C ASP A 462 5.92 27.11 -9.42
N THR A 463 5.49 28.34 -9.67
CA THR A 463 5.11 29.31 -8.64
C THR A 463 3.70 29.09 -8.10
N GLU A 464 2.89 28.22 -8.73
CA GLU A 464 1.50 27.96 -8.35
C GLU A 464 1.39 26.84 -7.29
N PHE A 465 2.06 25.72 -7.52
CA PHE A 465 2.00 24.54 -6.65
C PHE A 465 3.37 23.95 -6.28
N GLY A 466 4.47 24.49 -6.81
CA GLY A 466 5.82 24.07 -6.44
C GLY A 466 6.27 22.72 -7.03
N LYS A 467 5.69 22.26 -8.16
CA LYS A 467 6.06 20.98 -8.79
C LYS A 467 7.55 20.92 -9.09
N GLY A 468 8.20 19.84 -8.59
CA GLY A 468 9.65 19.66 -8.72
C GLY A 468 10.47 20.53 -7.78
N GLY A 469 9.86 21.08 -6.71
CA GLY A 469 10.52 21.95 -5.74
C GLY A 469 11.40 21.20 -4.73
N ASN A 470 11.08 19.98 -4.39
CA ASN A 470 11.76 19.20 -3.36
C ASN A 470 12.36 17.87 -3.87
N LEU A 471 13.07 17.14 -3.00
CA LEU A 471 13.73 15.89 -3.35
C LEU A 471 12.74 14.78 -3.71
N PHE A 472 11.59 14.69 -3.03
CA PHE A 472 10.58 13.68 -3.31
C PHE A 472 9.96 13.87 -4.69
N ASP A 473 9.57 15.10 -5.03
CA ASP A 473 9.02 15.43 -6.35
C ASP A 473 9.96 14.99 -7.48
N ARG A 474 11.26 15.27 -7.30
CA ARG A 474 12.31 14.99 -8.31
C ARG A 474 12.70 13.53 -8.39
N TYR A 475 12.38 12.72 -7.40
CA TYR A 475 12.79 11.31 -7.35
C TYR A 475 12.31 10.51 -8.56
N TYR A 476 11.10 10.75 -9.02
CA TYR A 476 10.54 10.11 -10.22
C TYR A 476 10.55 11.02 -11.46
N GLY A 477 11.15 12.19 -11.38
CA GLY A 477 11.35 13.09 -12.51
C GLY A 477 12.37 12.55 -13.52
N ASP A 478 12.33 13.06 -14.74
CA ASP A 478 13.35 12.74 -15.78
C ASP A 478 14.58 13.62 -15.59
N SER A 479 15.67 13.05 -15.11
CA SER A 479 16.93 13.78 -14.86
C SER A 479 17.54 14.43 -16.11
N SER A 480 17.14 13.98 -17.31
CA SER A 480 17.52 14.59 -18.60
C SER A 480 16.72 15.85 -18.94
N SER A 481 15.57 16.09 -18.28
CA SER A 481 14.77 17.30 -18.46
C SER A 481 15.38 18.47 -17.66
N LYS A 482 15.63 19.56 -18.35
CA LYS A 482 16.24 20.77 -17.75
C LYS A 482 15.33 21.98 -18.04
N PRO A 483 15.30 22.95 -17.14
CA PRO A 483 16.05 23.10 -15.87
C PRO A 483 15.49 22.27 -14.70
N ASN A 484 14.27 21.72 -14.79
CA ASN A 484 13.61 20.95 -13.73
C ASN A 484 13.19 19.58 -14.23
N PRO A 485 13.51 18.48 -13.53
CA PRO A 485 13.18 17.11 -13.98
C PRO A 485 11.68 16.78 -14.03
N CYS A 486 10.83 17.60 -13.38
CA CYS A 486 9.38 17.42 -13.32
C CYS A 486 8.60 18.35 -14.26
N LEU A 487 9.27 19.33 -14.87
CA LEU A 487 8.66 20.34 -15.73
C LEU A 487 9.12 20.20 -17.18
N GLY A 488 8.20 20.33 -18.11
CA GLY A 488 8.46 20.32 -19.53
C GLY A 488 7.25 20.85 -20.30
N PRO A 489 7.44 21.53 -21.46
CA PRO A 489 6.36 22.16 -22.18
C PRO A 489 5.40 21.13 -22.77
N ILE A 490 4.09 21.40 -22.67
CA ILE A 490 3.00 20.62 -23.26
C ILE A 490 2.59 21.28 -24.57
N GLU A 491 3.24 20.92 -25.68
CA GLU A 491 3.13 21.68 -26.94
C GLU A 491 3.07 20.82 -28.20
N ARG A 492 3.39 19.50 -28.08
CA ARG A 492 3.50 18.63 -29.25
C ARG A 492 2.25 17.79 -29.46
N ALA A 493 1.49 18.10 -30.49
CA ALA A 493 0.36 17.26 -30.90
C ALA A 493 0.82 15.85 -31.34
N PRO A 494 -0.03 14.81 -31.23
CA PRO A 494 -1.33 14.85 -30.59
C PRO A 494 -1.26 14.99 -29.07
N PHE A 495 -2.32 15.56 -28.49
CA PHE A 495 -2.51 15.66 -27.04
C PHE A 495 -3.35 14.49 -26.54
N TYR A 496 -3.13 14.12 -25.29
CA TYR A 496 -3.78 12.98 -24.65
C TYR A 496 -4.34 13.33 -23.29
N ALA A 497 -5.36 12.56 -22.88
CA ALA A 497 -5.92 12.65 -21.54
C ALA A 497 -6.20 11.25 -20.97
N LEU A 498 -5.95 11.09 -19.66
CA LEU A 498 -6.44 9.97 -18.87
C LEU A 498 -7.42 10.47 -17.82
N ARG A 499 -8.55 9.79 -17.68
CA ARG A 499 -9.46 10.00 -16.56
C ARG A 499 -8.82 9.49 -15.27
N VAL A 500 -8.88 10.31 -14.23
CA VAL A 500 -8.29 10.01 -12.91
C VAL A 500 -9.39 10.06 -11.86
N ASP A 501 -9.60 8.93 -11.19
CA ASP A 501 -10.52 8.80 -10.07
C ASP A 501 -9.78 8.91 -8.71
N PRO A 502 -10.44 9.42 -7.64
CA PRO A 502 -9.82 9.48 -6.31
C PRO A 502 -9.91 8.11 -5.63
N GLY A 503 -8.97 7.24 -5.98
CA GLY A 503 -8.87 5.91 -5.41
C GLY A 503 -7.96 5.82 -4.19
N GLU A 504 -7.69 4.58 -3.76
CA GLU A 504 -6.81 4.28 -2.63
C GLU A 504 -6.19 2.88 -2.75
N ILE A 505 -5.18 2.63 -1.92
CA ILE A 505 -4.56 1.31 -1.72
C ILE A 505 -4.99 0.66 -0.39
N GLY A 506 -5.97 1.25 0.30
CA GLY A 506 -6.55 0.79 1.56
C GLY A 506 -7.12 1.94 2.37
N THR A 507 -7.89 1.62 3.42
CA THR A 507 -8.41 2.61 4.36
C THR A 507 -7.44 2.83 5.52
N LYS A 508 -7.43 4.05 6.09
CA LYS A 508 -6.67 4.42 7.30
C LYS A 508 -7.49 4.21 8.56
N GLY A 509 -8.81 4.33 8.42
CA GLY A 509 -9.75 4.13 9.51
C GLY A 509 -9.84 2.69 9.94
N GLY A 510 -9.98 2.49 11.25
CA GLY A 510 -10.12 1.18 11.87
C GLY A 510 -10.28 1.25 13.38
N LEU A 511 -10.16 0.12 14.04
CA LEU A 511 -10.27 -0.03 15.48
C LEU A 511 -9.19 0.78 16.21
N ARG A 512 -9.55 1.50 17.25
CA ARG A 512 -8.56 2.13 18.13
C ARG A 512 -7.81 1.07 18.91
N THR A 513 -6.49 1.24 18.97
CA THR A 513 -5.60 0.34 19.69
C THR A 513 -4.62 1.12 20.56
N ASP A 514 -4.14 0.49 21.61
CA ASP A 514 -3.03 1.00 22.42
C ASP A 514 -1.65 0.67 21.84
N ALA A 515 -0.60 0.97 22.59
CA ALA A 515 0.80 0.71 22.22
C ALA A 515 1.14 -0.79 22.08
N HIS A 516 0.32 -1.69 22.61
CA HIS A 516 0.43 -3.15 22.52
C HIS A 516 -0.49 -3.76 21.46
N ALA A 517 -1.14 -2.92 20.62
CA ALA A 517 -2.14 -3.32 19.62
C ALA A 517 -3.43 -3.92 20.23
N ARG A 518 -3.72 -3.75 21.53
CA ARG A 518 -4.97 -4.17 22.14
C ARG A 518 -6.09 -3.24 21.71
N VAL A 519 -7.24 -3.81 21.38
CA VAL A 519 -8.42 -3.04 20.95
C VAL A 519 -9.05 -2.32 22.15
N LEU A 520 -9.42 -1.05 21.95
CA LEU A 520 -9.98 -0.17 22.99
C LEU A 520 -11.46 0.10 22.75
N ARG A 521 -12.20 0.32 23.86
CA ARG A 521 -13.54 0.93 23.87
C ARG A 521 -13.44 2.46 23.91
N SER A 522 -14.54 3.15 23.76
CA SER A 522 -14.63 4.62 23.79
C SER A 522 -14.19 5.25 25.12
N ASP A 523 -14.34 4.52 26.22
CA ASP A 523 -13.87 4.94 27.55
C ASP A 523 -12.37 4.67 27.78
N GLY A 524 -11.68 4.13 26.78
CA GLY A 524 -10.26 3.77 26.85
C GLY A 524 -9.99 2.40 27.50
N SER A 525 -11.00 1.67 27.96
CA SER A 525 -10.82 0.31 28.46
C SER A 525 -10.49 -0.66 27.34
N VAL A 526 -9.74 -1.71 27.68
CA VAL A 526 -9.31 -2.76 26.73
C VAL A 526 -10.42 -3.79 26.54
N ILE A 527 -10.61 -4.26 25.32
CA ILE A 527 -11.36 -5.49 25.04
C ILE A 527 -10.40 -6.66 25.21
N ASP A 528 -10.54 -7.37 26.30
CA ASP A 528 -9.62 -8.45 26.70
C ASP A 528 -9.57 -9.55 25.63
N GLY A 529 -8.36 -10.05 25.32
CA GLY A 529 -8.14 -11.09 24.34
C GLY A 529 -8.24 -10.64 22.87
N LEU A 530 -8.48 -9.34 22.59
CA LEU A 530 -8.64 -8.82 21.24
C LEU A 530 -7.52 -7.83 20.86
N TYR A 531 -6.86 -8.12 19.73
CA TYR A 531 -5.81 -7.29 19.15
C TYR A 531 -6.17 -6.93 17.70
N ALA A 532 -5.71 -5.76 17.23
CA ALA A 532 -5.89 -5.35 15.84
C ALA A 532 -4.64 -4.64 15.30
N LEU A 533 -4.32 -4.91 14.04
CA LEU A 533 -3.16 -4.32 13.38
C LEU A 533 -3.37 -4.11 11.87
N GLY A 534 -2.46 -3.36 11.23
CA GLY A 534 -2.58 -2.97 9.82
C GLY A 534 -3.84 -2.13 9.60
N ASN A 535 -4.47 -2.24 8.42
CA ASN A 535 -5.65 -1.44 8.09
C ASN A 535 -6.94 -1.86 8.85
N THR A 536 -6.89 -2.91 9.67
CA THR A 536 -7.97 -3.24 10.61
C THR A 536 -7.94 -2.32 11.83
N SER A 537 -6.77 -1.78 12.17
CA SER A 537 -6.59 -0.76 13.21
C SER A 537 -6.47 0.64 12.61
N ALA A 538 -6.82 1.67 13.39
CA ALA A 538 -6.59 3.05 13.01
C ALA A 538 -5.08 3.31 12.83
N ALA A 539 -4.74 3.94 11.71
CA ALA A 539 -3.35 4.15 11.30
C ALA A 539 -2.56 4.96 12.34
N VAL A 540 -1.41 4.45 12.80
CA VAL A 540 -0.52 5.17 13.72
C VAL A 540 0.06 6.44 13.11
N MET A 541 0.11 6.52 11.78
CA MET A 541 0.56 7.69 11.03
C MET A 541 -0.52 8.78 10.85
N GLY A 542 -1.66 8.66 11.54
CA GLY A 542 -2.75 9.62 11.43
C GLY A 542 -3.27 9.80 9.99
N LYS A 543 -3.65 11.03 9.66
CA LYS A 543 -4.15 11.42 8.33
C LYS A 543 -3.04 11.45 7.25
N THR A 544 -1.77 11.47 7.63
CA THR A 544 -0.61 11.66 6.75
C THR A 544 0.03 10.34 6.29
N TYR A 545 1.03 10.45 5.42
CA TYR A 545 1.85 9.32 4.94
C TYR A 545 3.33 9.72 4.97
N PRO A 546 4.04 9.49 6.08
CA PRO A 546 5.40 10.02 6.28
C PRO A 546 6.44 9.57 5.25
N GLY A 547 6.31 8.35 4.74
CA GLY A 547 7.26 7.83 3.76
C GLY A 547 6.83 6.49 3.17
N PRO A 548 7.48 6.05 2.07
CA PRO A 548 7.13 4.81 1.38
C PRO A 548 7.27 3.60 2.31
N GLY A 549 6.15 2.94 2.59
CA GLY A 549 6.13 1.78 3.49
C GLY A 549 5.58 2.05 4.89
N SER A 550 5.15 3.29 5.20
CA SER A 550 4.49 3.65 6.48
C SER A 550 3.09 3.02 6.66
N THR A 551 2.71 2.07 5.82
CA THR A 551 1.53 1.20 5.97
C THR A 551 1.93 -0.18 6.44
N ILE A 552 2.85 -0.83 5.70
CA ILE A 552 3.28 -2.21 5.98
C ILE A 552 4.23 -2.25 7.18
N GLY A 553 5.14 -1.27 7.31
CA GLY A 553 6.05 -1.16 8.44
C GLY A 553 5.33 -1.21 9.79
N PRO A 554 4.38 -0.30 10.06
CA PRO A 554 3.57 -0.35 11.27
C PRO A 554 2.76 -1.65 11.43
N ALA A 555 2.15 -2.17 10.34
CA ALA A 555 1.39 -3.41 10.40
C ALA A 555 2.24 -4.58 10.90
N MET A 556 3.47 -4.71 10.41
CA MET A 556 4.41 -5.76 10.83
C MET A 556 4.96 -5.51 12.23
N THR A 557 5.29 -4.26 12.57
CA THR A 557 5.80 -3.90 13.90
C THR A 557 4.76 -4.16 14.97
N PHE A 558 3.52 -3.74 14.77
CA PHE A 558 2.45 -4.04 15.73
C PHE A 558 2.05 -5.52 15.76
N GLY A 559 2.28 -6.27 14.67
CA GLY A 559 2.18 -7.73 14.69
C GLY A 559 3.23 -8.38 15.60
N TYR A 560 4.46 -7.89 15.55
CA TYR A 560 5.54 -8.30 16.43
C TYR A 560 5.23 -7.95 17.90
N VAL A 561 4.80 -6.70 18.16
CA VAL A 561 4.46 -6.21 19.52
C VAL A 561 3.27 -6.95 20.13
N ALA A 562 2.21 -7.19 19.35
CA ALA A 562 1.03 -7.94 19.81
C ALA A 562 1.40 -9.36 20.25
N ALA A 563 2.23 -10.04 19.47
CA ALA A 563 2.68 -11.39 19.79
C ALA A 563 3.52 -11.43 21.08
N ASP A 564 4.43 -10.47 21.27
CA ASP A 564 5.21 -10.36 22.51
C ASP A 564 4.33 -10.08 23.72
N HIS A 565 3.34 -9.19 23.58
CA HIS A 565 2.40 -8.90 24.66
C HIS A 565 1.53 -10.12 25.02
N ILE A 566 1.02 -10.87 24.02
CA ILE A 566 0.23 -12.10 24.25
C ILE A 566 1.06 -13.14 25.02
N ALA A 567 2.33 -13.32 24.63
CA ALA A 567 3.23 -14.26 25.27
C ALA A 567 3.55 -13.88 26.73
N ALA A 568 3.79 -12.59 27.00
CA ALA A 568 4.03 -12.08 28.35
C ALA A 568 2.80 -12.28 29.27
N ALA A 569 1.60 -11.95 28.78
CA ALA A 569 0.36 -12.13 29.51
C ALA A 569 0.03 -13.61 29.82
N ARG A 570 0.63 -14.57 29.11
CA ARG A 570 0.58 -15.99 29.47
C ARG A 570 1.35 -16.27 30.74
N SER A 571 2.56 -15.73 30.87
CA SER A 571 3.44 -15.97 32.02
C SER A 571 2.83 -15.47 33.33
N ASP A 572 2.14 -14.33 33.30
CA ASP A 572 1.49 -13.73 34.47
C ASP A 572 0.27 -14.51 35.00
N ARG A 573 -0.27 -15.45 34.22
CA ARG A 573 -1.41 -16.30 34.63
C ARG A 573 -0.98 -17.58 35.38
N PHE A 574 0.29 -17.91 35.31
CA PHE A 574 0.86 -19.09 35.98
C PHE A 574 1.64 -18.72 37.26
N LEU A 575 1.74 -17.42 37.57
CA LEU A 575 2.25 -16.88 38.83
C LEU A 575 1.07 -16.44 39.73
#